data_9b500cae0cbbb8e7218e6111a20b01f0
#
_entry.id   9b500cae0cbbb8e7218e6111a20b01f0
#
_cell.length_a   1.000
_cell.length_b   1.000
_cell.length_c   1.000
_cell.angle_alpha   90.00
_cell.angle_beta   90.00
_cell.angle_gamma   90.00
#
_symmetry.space_group_name_H-M   'P 1'
#
loop_
_entity.id
_entity.type
_entity.pdbx_description
1 polymer ?
#
loop_
_entity_poly.entity_id
_entity_poly.type
_entity_poly.pdbx_seq_one_letter_code
_entity_poly.pdbx_strand_id
1 'polypeptide(L)'
;MAGFADVPGTKIIVFYPKDGVSPIQEKQMVTQKGDNTYVVAIRGNFDDAQTGVKKIFNDTEMKAELEEAGYQFSSANSINIGRLVPQIVYYVYAYANLYKTGQIQQDEEINVVVPTGNFGNILAAYYAKNMGLPIKKLICASNDNKV
;
A
#
# COMPACT_ATOMS: atom_id res chain seq x y z
N MET A 1 5.13 -6.79 -6.94
CA MET A 1 6.08 -7.24 -8.01
C MET A 1 5.43 -8.23 -8.96
N ALA A 2 4.99 -9.40 -8.52
CA ALA A 2 4.49 -10.46 -9.41
C ALA A 2 3.45 -10.01 -10.45
N GLY A 3 2.47 -9.19 -10.05
CA GLY A 3 1.42 -8.70 -10.95
C GLY A 3 1.89 -7.72 -12.04
N PHE A 4 3.12 -7.23 -11.96
CA PHE A 4 3.73 -6.34 -12.96
C PHE A 4 4.94 -6.97 -13.65
N ALA A 5 5.31 -8.21 -13.28
CA ALA A 5 6.39 -8.92 -13.94
C ALA A 5 6.04 -9.13 -15.42
N ASP A 6 6.98 -8.73 -16.28
CA ASP A 6 6.88 -8.82 -17.73
C ASP A 6 5.69 -8.08 -18.38
N VAL A 7 5.07 -7.14 -17.64
CA VAL A 7 4.07 -6.25 -18.23
C VAL A 7 4.77 -5.20 -19.11
N PRO A 8 4.45 -5.14 -20.42
CA PRO A 8 5.07 -4.19 -21.34
C PRO A 8 4.92 -2.73 -20.87
N GLY A 9 5.95 -1.93 -21.07
CA GLY A 9 5.97 -0.51 -20.71
C GLY A 9 6.13 -0.22 -19.22
N THR A 10 6.33 -1.25 -18.39
CA THR A 10 6.57 -1.06 -16.95
C THR A 10 7.98 -1.47 -16.54
N LYS A 11 8.54 -0.77 -15.56
CA LYS A 11 9.78 -1.14 -14.85
C LYS A 11 9.53 -1.05 -13.37
N ILE A 12 9.85 -2.09 -12.62
CA ILE A 12 9.60 -2.19 -11.18
C ILE A 12 10.93 -2.24 -10.45
N ILE A 13 11.14 -1.30 -9.55
CA ILE A 13 12.29 -1.30 -8.64
C ILE A 13 11.76 -1.39 -7.22
N VAL A 14 12.16 -2.42 -6.49
CA VAL A 14 11.79 -2.62 -5.09
C VAL A 14 13.00 -2.38 -4.22
N PHE A 15 12.89 -1.43 -3.31
CA PHE A 15 13.88 -1.19 -2.26
C PHE A 15 13.43 -1.86 -0.96
N TYR A 16 14.33 -2.55 -0.29
CA TYR A 16 14.06 -3.13 1.02
C TYR A 16 15.26 -2.96 1.97
N PRO A 17 15.03 -2.80 3.27
CA PRO A 17 16.11 -2.73 4.24
C PRO A 17 16.77 -4.09 4.39
N LYS A 18 18.08 -4.16 4.15
CA LYS A 18 18.87 -5.36 4.43
C LYS A 18 18.74 -5.68 5.92
N ASP A 19 18.45 -6.92 6.23
CA ASP A 19 18.23 -7.40 7.61
C ASP A 19 16.98 -6.81 8.32
N GLY A 20 16.17 -6.01 7.61
CA GLY A 20 14.93 -5.40 8.12
C GLY A 20 13.64 -6.07 7.67
N VAL A 21 13.74 -7.19 6.96
CA VAL A 21 12.60 -8.00 6.50
C VAL A 21 12.78 -9.46 6.90
N SER A 22 11.71 -10.22 6.98
CA SER A 22 11.84 -11.66 7.26
C SER A 22 12.54 -12.39 6.10
N PRO A 23 13.24 -13.51 6.37
CA PRO A 23 13.89 -14.30 5.31
C PRO A 23 12.92 -14.73 4.19
N ILE A 24 11.65 -14.97 4.53
CA ILE A 24 10.61 -15.32 3.56
C ILE A 24 10.30 -14.12 2.66
N GLN A 25 10.10 -12.94 3.24
CA GLN A 25 9.84 -11.71 2.47
C GLN A 25 11.02 -11.35 1.56
N GLU A 26 12.25 -11.47 2.07
CA GLU A 26 13.44 -11.27 1.25
C GLU A 26 13.46 -12.21 0.05
N LYS A 27 13.27 -13.52 0.29
CA LYS A 27 13.22 -14.51 -0.78
C LYS A 27 12.11 -14.22 -1.79
N GLN A 28 10.92 -13.83 -1.35
CA GLN A 28 9.83 -13.46 -2.26
C GLN A 28 10.20 -12.30 -3.19
N MET A 29 11.02 -11.36 -2.72
CA MET A 29 11.50 -10.25 -3.55
C MET A 29 12.63 -10.69 -4.48
N VAL A 30 13.71 -11.27 -3.93
CA VAL A 30 14.93 -11.55 -4.70
C VAL A 30 14.79 -12.72 -5.68
N THR A 31 13.80 -13.60 -5.49
CA THR A 31 13.54 -14.70 -6.43
C THR A 31 12.47 -14.40 -7.45
N GLN A 32 11.87 -13.20 -7.40
CA GLN A 32 10.89 -12.78 -8.41
C GLN A 32 11.54 -12.72 -9.78
N LYS A 33 11.02 -13.49 -10.72
CA LYS A 33 11.44 -13.47 -12.11
C LYS A 33 10.70 -12.38 -12.87
N GLY A 34 11.32 -11.86 -13.92
CA GLY A 34 10.79 -10.83 -14.81
C GLY A 34 11.90 -9.91 -15.28
N ASP A 35 11.97 -9.65 -16.58
CA ASP A 35 13.03 -8.84 -17.19
C ASP A 35 12.89 -7.34 -16.85
N ASN A 36 11.75 -6.94 -16.33
CA ASN A 36 11.43 -5.57 -15.94
C ASN A 36 11.41 -5.36 -14.42
N THR A 37 11.83 -6.33 -13.60
CA THR A 37 11.80 -6.27 -12.15
C THR A 37 13.20 -6.24 -11.55
N TYR A 38 13.45 -5.28 -10.65
CA TYR A 38 14.73 -5.06 -9.99
C TYR A 38 14.52 -5.00 -8.49
N VAL A 39 15.46 -5.56 -7.73
CA VAL A 39 15.39 -5.59 -6.27
C VAL A 39 16.70 -5.06 -5.70
N VAL A 40 16.61 -4.07 -4.83
CA VAL A 40 17.76 -3.38 -4.25
C VAL A 40 17.67 -3.41 -2.73
N ALA A 41 18.63 -4.08 -2.10
CA ALA A 41 18.80 -4.03 -0.65
C ALA A 41 19.50 -2.72 -0.26
N ILE A 42 18.95 -1.98 0.68
CA ILE A 42 19.57 -0.77 1.22
C ILE A 42 20.12 -1.03 2.63
N ARG A 43 21.17 -0.30 3.00
CA ARG A 43 21.64 -0.24 4.39
C ARG A 43 20.86 0.86 5.11
N GLY A 44 19.93 0.48 5.97
CA GLY A 44 19.04 1.38 6.67
C GLY A 44 17.77 0.66 7.08
N ASN A 45 16.80 1.39 7.54
CA ASN A 45 15.48 0.88 7.92
C ASN A 45 14.43 1.17 6.84
N PHE A 46 13.18 0.80 7.12
CA PHE A 46 12.07 1.01 6.18
C PHE A 46 11.78 2.50 5.93
N ASP A 47 11.94 3.36 6.93
CA ASP A 47 11.72 4.80 6.81
C ASP A 47 12.79 5.46 5.94
N ASP A 48 14.04 4.96 6.00
CA ASP A 48 15.12 5.39 5.11
C ASP A 48 14.78 5.07 3.65
N ALA A 49 14.28 3.86 3.39
CA ALA A 49 13.83 3.46 2.05
C ALA A 49 12.71 4.37 1.54
N GLN A 50 11.70 4.62 2.38
CA GLN A 50 10.56 5.45 2.02
C GLN A 50 10.97 6.92 1.78
N THR A 51 11.85 7.43 2.62
CA THR A 51 12.39 8.79 2.47
C THR A 51 13.20 8.93 1.20
N GLY A 52 14.02 7.92 0.87
CA GLY A 52 14.77 7.86 -0.38
C GLY A 52 13.84 7.91 -1.61
N VAL A 53 12.80 7.10 -1.64
CA VAL A 53 11.81 7.09 -2.73
C VAL A 53 11.10 8.45 -2.86
N LYS A 54 10.72 9.08 -1.75
CA LYS A 54 10.11 10.43 -1.77
C LYS A 54 11.06 11.48 -2.33
N LYS A 55 12.36 11.40 -2.00
CA LYS A 55 13.38 12.31 -2.57
C LYS A 55 13.49 12.13 -4.09
N ILE A 56 13.55 10.88 -4.58
CA ILE A 56 13.58 10.57 -6.00
C ILE A 56 12.34 11.13 -6.71
N PHE A 57 11.15 10.98 -6.13
CA PHE A 57 9.91 11.49 -6.72
C PHE A 57 9.83 13.03 -6.78
N ASN A 58 10.58 13.71 -5.93
CA ASN A 58 10.68 15.17 -5.90
C ASN A 58 11.87 15.71 -6.68
N ASP A 59 12.69 14.85 -7.26
CA ASP A 59 13.83 15.22 -8.08
C ASP A 59 13.33 15.61 -9.48
N THR A 60 13.39 16.91 -9.77
CA THR A 60 12.88 17.48 -11.02
C THR A 60 13.76 17.17 -12.21
N GLU A 61 15.08 17.04 -12.00
CA GLU A 61 16.03 16.71 -13.05
C GLU A 61 15.85 15.26 -13.51
N MET A 62 15.87 14.32 -12.57
CA MET A 62 15.60 12.90 -12.84
C MET A 62 14.21 12.68 -13.46
N LYS A 63 13.21 13.46 -13.02
CA LYS A 63 11.88 13.39 -13.62
C LYS A 63 11.88 13.79 -15.09
N ALA A 64 12.55 14.89 -15.43
CA ALA A 64 12.68 15.35 -16.81
C ALA A 64 13.41 14.34 -17.70
N GLU A 65 14.51 13.77 -17.22
CA GLU A 65 15.25 12.71 -17.93
C GLU A 65 14.37 11.48 -18.21
N LEU A 66 13.56 11.06 -17.23
CA LEU A 66 12.66 9.93 -17.41
C LEU A 66 11.53 10.24 -18.39
N GLU A 67 10.97 11.44 -18.34
CA GLU A 67 9.93 11.88 -19.29
C GLU A 67 10.47 11.94 -20.73
N GLU A 68 11.71 12.41 -20.93
CA GLU A 68 12.38 12.39 -22.22
C GLU A 68 12.59 10.95 -22.73
N ALA A 69 12.86 10.01 -21.83
CA ALA A 69 12.99 8.59 -22.13
C ALA A 69 11.61 7.87 -22.27
N GLY A 70 10.49 8.58 -22.16
CA GLY A 70 9.14 8.04 -22.29
C GLY A 70 8.62 7.33 -21.03
N TYR A 71 9.20 7.59 -19.86
CA TYR A 71 8.77 7.03 -18.58
C TYR A 71 8.25 8.10 -17.63
N GLN A 72 7.42 7.68 -16.69
CA GLN A 72 7.02 8.52 -15.56
C GLN A 72 7.09 7.73 -14.26
N PHE A 73 7.35 8.44 -13.17
CA PHE A 73 7.31 7.84 -11.85
C PHE A 73 5.89 7.44 -11.45
N SER A 74 5.80 6.28 -10.83
CA SER A 74 4.60 5.84 -10.13
C SER A 74 5.01 5.02 -8.90
N SER A 75 4.09 4.82 -7.97
CA SER A 75 4.34 3.96 -6.82
C SER A 75 3.24 2.92 -6.66
N ALA A 76 3.63 1.72 -6.26
CA ALA A 76 2.71 0.63 -5.97
C ALA A 76 2.42 0.48 -4.47
N ASN A 77 2.73 1.48 -3.67
CA ASN A 77 2.45 1.55 -2.22
C ASN A 77 1.32 2.53 -1.89
N SER A 78 1.03 2.72 -0.60
CA SER A 78 -0.06 3.57 -0.10
C SER A 78 0.14 5.09 -0.33
N ILE A 79 1.27 5.54 -0.87
CA ILE A 79 1.46 6.92 -1.33
C ILE A 79 0.58 7.18 -2.56
N ASN A 80 0.32 6.16 -3.36
CA ASN A 80 -0.49 6.26 -4.55
C ASN A 80 -1.98 6.08 -4.22
N ILE A 81 -2.80 7.08 -4.52
CA ILE A 81 -4.25 7.03 -4.31
C ILE A 81 -4.91 5.86 -5.07
N GLY A 82 -4.36 5.46 -6.20
CA GLY A 82 -4.78 4.27 -6.93
C GLY A 82 -4.63 2.96 -6.15
N ARG A 83 -3.83 2.97 -5.08
CA ARG A 83 -3.71 1.85 -4.12
C ARG A 83 -4.64 2.01 -2.91
N LEU A 84 -5.06 3.22 -2.61
CA LEU A 84 -5.93 3.53 -1.49
C LEU A 84 -7.41 3.31 -1.84
N VAL A 85 -7.85 3.88 -2.96
CA VAL A 85 -9.27 3.85 -3.38
C VAL A 85 -9.83 2.43 -3.47
N PRO A 86 -9.16 1.44 -4.08
CA PRO A 86 -9.68 0.08 -4.13
C PRO A 86 -9.87 -0.57 -2.75
N GLN A 87 -9.15 -0.12 -1.72
CA GLN A 87 -9.31 -0.66 -0.37
C GLN A 87 -10.63 -0.25 0.29
N ILE A 88 -11.27 0.82 -0.17
CA ILE A 88 -12.61 1.22 0.30
C ILE A 88 -13.61 0.09 0.05
N VAL A 89 -13.48 -0.61 -1.07
CA VAL A 89 -14.35 -1.72 -1.45
C VAL A 89 -14.35 -2.84 -0.40
N TYR A 90 -13.23 -3.07 0.28
CA TYR A 90 -13.15 -4.11 1.31
C TYR A 90 -14.15 -3.88 2.45
N TYR A 91 -14.31 -2.63 2.87
CA TYR A 91 -15.22 -2.25 3.95
C TYR A 91 -16.68 -2.31 3.52
N VAL A 92 -16.97 -1.81 2.33
CA VAL A 92 -18.33 -1.89 1.75
C VAL A 92 -18.72 -3.36 1.57
N TYR A 93 -17.83 -4.18 1.00
CA TYR A 93 -18.09 -5.59 0.79
C TYR A 93 -18.26 -6.37 2.11
N ALA A 94 -17.39 -6.10 3.09
CA ALA A 94 -17.50 -6.74 4.40
C ALA A 94 -18.82 -6.40 5.09
N TYR A 95 -19.20 -5.13 5.09
CA TYR A 95 -20.49 -4.68 5.67
C TYR A 95 -21.68 -5.34 4.97
N ALA A 96 -21.68 -5.34 3.63
CA ALA A 96 -22.72 -5.97 2.84
C ALA A 96 -22.86 -7.47 3.13
N ASN A 97 -21.74 -8.17 3.34
CA ASN A 97 -21.77 -9.58 3.72
C ASN A 97 -22.33 -9.80 5.13
N LEU A 98 -21.95 -8.99 6.10
CA LEU A 98 -22.50 -9.06 7.47
C LEU A 98 -24.02 -8.89 7.44
N TYR A 99 -24.51 -7.91 6.69
CA TYR A 99 -25.95 -7.70 6.51
C TYR A 99 -26.62 -8.90 5.78
N LYS A 100 -26.05 -9.33 4.66
CA LYS A 100 -26.58 -10.47 3.87
C LYS A 100 -26.68 -11.77 4.68
N THR A 101 -25.73 -11.98 5.58
CA THR A 101 -25.69 -13.20 6.43
C THR A 101 -26.49 -13.04 7.74
N GLY A 102 -27.17 -11.92 7.94
CA GLY A 102 -27.99 -11.66 9.13
C GLY A 102 -27.20 -11.44 10.41
N GLN A 103 -25.90 -11.12 10.30
CA GLN A 103 -25.06 -10.81 11.47
C GLN A 103 -25.31 -9.41 12.02
N ILE A 104 -25.79 -8.51 11.18
CA ILE A 104 -26.20 -7.15 11.52
C ILE A 104 -27.53 -6.81 10.88
N GLN A 105 -28.24 -5.83 11.44
CA GLN A 105 -29.45 -5.26 10.86
C GLN A 105 -29.11 -4.16 9.85
N GLN A 106 -30.11 -3.74 9.08
CA GLN A 106 -29.97 -2.60 8.17
C GLN A 106 -29.58 -1.35 8.99
N ASP A 107 -28.58 -0.62 8.48
CA ASP A 107 -28.03 0.60 9.06
C ASP A 107 -27.45 0.45 10.48
N GLU A 108 -27.22 -0.79 10.94
CA GLU A 108 -26.57 -1.05 12.21
C GLU A 108 -25.11 -0.61 12.16
N GLU A 109 -24.72 0.23 13.13
CA GLU A 109 -23.34 0.73 13.22
C GLU A 109 -22.36 -0.35 13.69
N ILE A 110 -21.26 -0.51 12.95
CA ILE A 110 -20.17 -1.42 13.33
C ILE A 110 -18.92 -0.66 13.78
N ASN A 111 -18.09 -1.31 14.57
CA ASN A 111 -16.74 -0.83 14.86
C ASN A 111 -15.74 -1.58 13.96
N VAL A 112 -14.78 -0.85 13.44
CA VAL A 112 -13.74 -1.41 12.57
C VAL A 112 -12.39 -1.30 13.27
N VAL A 113 -11.72 -2.44 13.46
CA VAL A 113 -10.39 -2.53 14.07
C VAL A 113 -9.38 -2.80 12.97
N VAL A 114 -8.37 -1.95 12.85
CA VAL A 114 -7.34 -2.05 11.81
C VAL A 114 -5.96 -1.99 12.46
N PRO A 115 -5.06 -2.93 12.16
CA PRO A 115 -3.66 -2.80 12.55
C PRO A 115 -3.04 -1.53 11.98
N THR A 116 -2.16 -0.88 12.74
CA THR A 116 -1.56 0.41 12.40
C THR A 116 -0.99 0.44 10.98
N GLY A 117 -0.01 -0.36 10.67
CA GLY A 117 0.69 -0.34 9.37
C GLY A 117 1.06 1.09 8.93
N ASN A 118 0.91 1.39 7.66
CA ASN A 118 1.14 2.72 7.07
C ASN A 118 -0.12 3.60 7.02
N PHE A 119 -1.12 3.33 7.84
CA PHE A 119 -2.42 4.02 7.90
C PHE A 119 -3.27 4.00 6.61
N GLY A 120 -2.78 3.46 5.51
CA GLY A 120 -3.52 3.41 4.25
C GLY A 120 -4.84 2.65 4.37
N ASN A 121 -4.84 1.52 5.05
CA ASN A 121 -6.04 0.70 5.19
C ASN A 121 -7.09 1.36 6.09
N ILE A 122 -6.72 1.93 7.25
CA ILE A 122 -7.66 2.64 8.12
C ILE A 122 -8.17 3.94 7.47
N LEU A 123 -7.35 4.61 6.65
CA LEU A 123 -7.77 5.76 5.86
C LEU A 123 -8.85 5.37 4.83
N ALA A 124 -8.73 4.20 4.21
CA ALA A 124 -9.77 3.67 3.33
C ALA A 124 -11.08 3.41 4.10
N ALA A 125 -11.00 2.90 5.33
CA ALA A 125 -12.17 2.76 6.21
C ALA A 125 -12.80 4.12 6.56
N TYR A 126 -11.98 5.14 6.78
CA TYR A 126 -12.44 6.50 7.02
C TYR A 126 -13.19 7.07 5.81
N TYR A 127 -12.68 6.83 4.60
CA TYR A 127 -13.41 7.22 3.39
C TYR A 127 -14.73 6.45 3.26
N ALA A 128 -14.74 5.14 3.49
CA ALA A 128 -15.97 4.35 3.48
C ALA A 128 -17.02 4.92 4.45
N LYS A 129 -16.61 5.29 5.66
CA LYS A 129 -17.47 5.95 6.64
C LYS A 129 -18.04 7.27 6.12
N ASN A 130 -17.21 8.14 5.54
CA ASN A 130 -17.66 9.43 4.98
C ASN A 130 -18.53 9.27 3.72
N MET A 131 -18.43 8.12 3.04
CA MET A 131 -19.33 7.75 1.94
C MET A 131 -20.69 7.23 2.40
N GLY A 132 -20.90 7.11 3.72
CA GLY A 132 -22.17 6.72 4.32
C GLY A 132 -22.21 5.28 4.86
N LEU A 133 -21.08 4.55 4.86
CA LEU A 133 -21.04 3.23 5.49
C LEU A 133 -21.23 3.38 7.02
N PRO A 134 -22.16 2.64 7.65
CA PRO A 134 -22.46 2.77 9.08
C PRO A 134 -21.30 2.28 9.98
N ILE A 135 -20.25 3.08 10.07
CA ILE A 135 -19.10 2.82 10.93
C ILE A 135 -19.14 3.79 12.11
N LYS A 136 -19.27 3.25 13.32
CA LYS A 136 -19.25 4.03 14.56
C LYS A 136 -17.86 4.51 14.90
N LYS A 137 -16.94 3.57 15.11
CA LYS A 137 -15.54 3.84 15.50
C LYS A 137 -14.56 3.15 14.57
N LEU A 138 -13.49 3.86 14.26
CA LEU A 138 -12.27 3.30 13.70
C LEU A 138 -11.28 3.13 14.85
N ILE A 139 -10.81 1.91 15.07
CA ILE A 139 -9.91 1.55 16.16
C ILE A 139 -8.58 1.14 15.53
N CYS A 140 -7.56 1.93 15.75
CA CYS A 140 -6.21 1.60 15.33
C CYS A 140 -5.55 0.70 16.37
N ALA A 141 -5.34 -0.56 16.02
CA ALA A 141 -4.61 -1.50 16.87
C ALA A 141 -3.11 -1.31 16.65
N SER A 142 -2.41 -0.81 17.65
CA SER A 142 -0.97 -0.55 17.63
C SER A 142 -0.26 -1.35 18.71
N ASN A 143 0.95 -1.79 18.41
CA ASN A 143 1.92 -2.22 19.42
C ASN A 143 2.65 -0.99 19.98
N ASP A 144 3.90 -1.16 20.47
CA ASP A 144 4.72 -0.06 21.00
C ASP A 144 5.16 0.96 19.90
N ASN A 145 4.96 0.64 18.65
CA ASN A 145 5.23 1.54 17.53
C ASN A 145 4.14 2.62 17.48
N LYS A 146 4.46 3.77 18.02
CA LYS A 146 3.59 4.96 18.02
C LYS A 146 4.03 5.87 16.88
N VAL A 147 3.31 5.84 15.79
CA VAL A 147 3.49 6.79 14.68
C VAL A 147 2.73 8.07 14.99
#